data_27ded45d374f4224b317aa91d7c76baf
#
_entry.id   27ded45d374f4224b317aa91d7c76baf
#
_cell.length_a   1.000
_cell.length_b   1.000
_cell.length_c   1.000
_cell.angle_alpha   90.00
_cell.angle_beta   90.00
_cell.angle_gamma   90.00
#
_symmetry.space_group_name_H-M   'P 1'
#
loop_
_entity.id
_entity.type
_entity.pdbx_description
1 polymer ?
#
loop_
_entity_poly.entity_id
_entity_poly.type
_entity_poly.pdbx_seq_one_letter_code
_entity_poly.pdbx_strand_id
1 'polypeptide(L)'
;MEKIKKFTDIVDIKNKRVLLRSDFNVPVFKEEIHDKTRIDVSIPFIQNLLKKKAKVILISHLGRPKSEKDMNLSLKPIFKYLQEKIDHKIHFYSHKITNNTKEKISFLKSGEIIFFENIRFNVGEIKNDENFAKNLSSVA
;
A
#
# COMPACT_ATOMS: atom_id res chain seq x y z
N MET A 1 14.38 24.06 -9.75
CA MET A 1 13.59 22.81 -9.81
C MET A 1 14.31 21.76 -8.95
N GLU A 2 13.72 21.34 -7.87
CA GLU A 2 14.28 20.23 -7.08
C GLU A 2 14.31 18.95 -7.92
N LYS A 3 15.47 18.30 -7.93
CA LYS A 3 15.64 17.04 -8.67
C LYS A 3 14.85 15.95 -7.97
N ILE A 4 13.91 15.32 -8.67
CA ILE A 4 13.20 14.16 -8.16
C ILE A 4 14.21 13.04 -7.88
N LYS A 5 14.30 12.59 -6.63
CA LYS A 5 15.15 11.47 -6.25
C LYS A 5 14.62 10.17 -6.85
N LYS A 6 15.51 9.39 -7.46
CA LYS A 6 15.18 8.04 -7.93
C LYS A 6 15.40 7.05 -6.79
N PHE A 7 14.71 5.91 -6.84
CA PHE A 7 14.92 4.83 -5.87
C PHE A 7 16.39 4.37 -5.81
N THR A 8 17.07 4.39 -6.96
CA THR A 8 18.50 4.07 -7.07
C THR A 8 19.41 5.00 -6.28
N ASP A 9 18.93 6.20 -5.95
CA ASP A 9 19.67 7.19 -5.16
C ASP A 9 19.60 6.90 -3.65
N ILE A 10 18.78 5.92 -3.23
CA ILE A 10 18.60 5.50 -1.84
C ILE A 10 19.52 4.30 -1.57
N VAL A 11 20.57 4.53 -0.79
CA VAL A 11 21.64 3.54 -0.58
C VAL A 11 21.27 2.46 0.43
N ASP A 12 20.57 2.80 1.51
CA ASP A 12 20.23 1.87 2.59
C ASP A 12 18.79 2.01 3.06
N ILE A 13 18.02 0.94 2.91
CA ILE A 13 16.62 0.84 3.35
C ILE A 13 16.39 -0.29 4.37
N LYS A 14 17.47 -0.95 4.82
CA LYS A 14 17.37 -2.02 5.82
C LYS A 14 16.72 -1.49 7.10
N ASN A 15 15.70 -2.18 7.58
CA ASN A 15 14.90 -1.82 8.75
C ASN A 15 14.11 -0.49 8.64
N LYS A 16 14.19 0.19 7.50
CA LYS A 16 13.43 1.43 7.27
C LYS A 16 12.03 1.14 6.77
N ARG A 17 11.10 2.00 7.14
CA ARG A 17 9.75 1.97 6.59
C ARG A 17 9.75 2.64 5.22
N VAL A 18 9.18 1.97 4.24
CA VAL A 18 9.07 2.45 2.87
C VAL A 18 7.60 2.50 2.51
N LEU A 19 7.06 3.70 2.33
CA LEU A 19 5.71 3.90 1.81
C LEU A 19 5.75 3.77 0.29
N LEU A 20 5.12 2.72 -0.22
CA LEU A 20 5.02 2.42 -1.65
C LEU A 20 3.58 2.57 -2.13
N ARG A 21 3.35 3.47 -3.06
CA ARG A 21 2.07 3.55 -3.79
C ARG A 21 2.20 2.78 -5.10
N SER A 22 1.40 1.73 -5.24
CA SER A 22 1.31 0.93 -6.47
C SER A 22 -0.03 1.14 -7.16
N ASP A 23 -0.07 0.95 -8.46
CA ASP A 23 -1.31 0.99 -9.23
C ASP A 23 -1.92 -0.41 -9.31
N PHE A 24 -2.87 -0.68 -8.41
CA PHE A 24 -3.68 -1.89 -8.40
C PHE A 24 -5.14 -1.61 -8.80
N ASN A 25 -5.36 -0.54 -9.55
CA ASN A 25 -6.67 -0.22 -10.09
C ASN A 25 -7.00 -1.14 -11.26
N VAL A 26 -7.41 -2.36 -10.93
CA VAL A 26 -7.70 -3.47 -11.84
C VAL A 26 -9.19 -3.85 -11.77
N PRO A 27 -9.76 -4.45 -12.82
CA PRO A 27 -11.15 -4.89 -12.75
C PRO A 27 -11.34 -6.04 -11.76
N VAL A 28 -12.14 -5.79 -10.73
CA VAL A 28 -12.57 -6.77 -9.73
C VAL A 28 -14.09 -6.88 -9.78
N PHE A 29 -14.59 -8.11 -9.93
CA PHE A 29 -16.02 -8.39 -9.91
C PHE A 29 -16.28 -9.63 -9.07
N LYS A 30 -17.22 -9.55 -8.13
CA LYS A 30 -17.55 -10.64 -7.19
C LYS A 30 -16.30 -11.23 -6.52
N GLU A 31 -15.44 -10.36 -6.02
CA GLU A 31 -14.15 -10.72 -5.40
C GLU A 31 -13.12 -11.41 -6.32
N GLU A 32 -13.39 -11.51 -7.63
CA GLU A 32 -12.45 -12.05 -8.61
C GLU A 32 -11.73 -10.94 -9.37
N ILE A 33 -10.42 -11.10 -9.51
CA ILE A 33 -9.58 -10.17 -10.29
C ILE A 33 -9.56 -10.66 -11.73
N HIS A 34 -10.12 -9.87 -12.65
CA HIS A 34 -10.23 -10.23 -14.06
C HIS A 34 -8.98 -9.92 -14.89
N ASP A 35 -8.14 -8.97 -14.44
CA ASP A 35 -6.85 -8.65 -15.05
C ASP A 35 -5.82 -8.39 -13.97
N LYS A 36 -4.77 -9.18 -13.93
CA LYS A 36 -3.72 -9.15 -12.91
C LYS A 36 -2.45 -8.44 -13.37
N THR A 37 -2.40 -7.97 -14.61
CA THR A 37 -1.19 -7.44 -15.25
C THR A 37 -0.53 -6.33 -14.44
N ARG A 38 -1.29 -5.35 -13.97
CA ARG A 38 -0.74 -4.24 -13.18
C ARG A 38 -0.18 -4.69 -11.84
N ILE A 39 -0.81 -5.70 -11.23
CA ILE A 39 -0.33 -6.27 -9.97
C ILE A 39 0.98 -7.00 -10.20
N ASP A 40 1.02 -7.88 -11.21
CA ASP A 40 2.18 -8.71 -11.53
C ASP A 40 3.41 -7.87 -11.88
N VAL A 41 3.24 -6.77 -12.61
CA VAL A 41 4.33 -5.82 -12.93
C VAL A 41 4.93 -5.18 -11.68
N SER A 42 4.15 -4.99 -10.62
CA SER A 42 4.62 -4.39 -9.35
C SER A 42 5.37 -5.37 -8.45
N ILE A 43 5.13 -6.66 -8.57
CA ILE A 43 5.68 -7.69 -7.67
C ILE A 43 7.21 -7.71 -7.62
N PRO A 44 7.95 -7.66 -8.75
CA PRO A 44 9.43 -7.68 -8.70
C PRO A 44 10.03 -6.53 -7.90
N PHE A 45 9.44 -5.34 -8.00
CA PHE A 45 9.91 -4.18 -7.24
C PHE A 45 9.64 -4.36 -5.74
N ILE A 46 8.44 -4.83 -5.37
CA ILE A 46 8.09 -5.14 -3.98
C ILE A 46 9.05 -6.18 -3.40
N GLN A 47 9.31 -7.26 -4.14
CA GLN A 47 10.24 -8.31 -3.72
C GLN A 47 11.66 -7.78 -3.54
N ASN A 48 12.10 -6.84 -4.38
CA ASN A 48 13.42 -6.21 -4.21
C ASN A 48 13.51 -5.42 -2.90
N LEU A 49 12.46 -4.67 -2.52
CA LEU A 49 12.41 -3.98 -1.23
C LEU A 49 12.50 -4.96 -0.05
N LEU A 50 11.79 -6.08 -0.15
CA LEU A 50 11.78 -7.12 0.89
C LEU A 50 13.14 -7.81 1.04
N LYS A 51 13.80 -8.13 -0.07
CA LYS A 51 15.18 -8.68 -0.08
C LYS A 51 16.17 -7.74 0.61
N LYS A 52 15.98 -6.44 0.47
CA LYS A 52 16.76 -5.40 1.16
C LYS A 52 16.35 -5.19 2.62
N LYS A 53 15.46 -6.02 3.15
CA LYS A 53 14.98 -5.97 4.55
C LYS A 53 14.27 -4.66 4.90
N ALA A 54 13.60 -4.03 3.94
CA ALA A 54 12.70 -2.92 4.21
C ALA A 54 11.43 -3.39 4.93
N LYS A 55 10.77 -2.47 5.63
CA LYS A 55 9.40 -2.62 6.14
C LYS A 55 8.48 -1.92 5.16
N VAL A 56 7.75 -2.68 4.35
CA VAL A 56 6.97 -2.12 3.25
C VAL A 56 5.56 -1.75 3.69
N ILE A 57 5.19 -0.49 3.51
CA ILE A 57 3.83 0.01 3.70
C ILE A 57 3.26 0.23 2.31
N LEU A 58 2.41 -0.69 1.87
CA LEU A 58 1.85 -0.72 0.52
C LEU A 58 0.48 -0.06 0.51
N ILE A 59 0.29 0.90 -0.37
CA ILE A 59 -0.97 1.60 -0.58
C ILE A 59 -1.38 1.56 -2.04
N SER A 60 -2.69 1.52 -2.28
CA SER A 60 -3.28 1.64 -3.59
C SER A 60 -4.72 2.14 -3.52
N HIS A 61 -5.30 2.42 -4.68
CA HIS A 61 -6.73 2.67 -4.81
C HIS A 61 -7.36 1.68 -5.79
N LEU A 62 -8.66 1.50 -5.66
CA LEU A 62 -9.49 0.72 -6.57
C LEU A 62 -10.76 1.51 -6.85
N GLY A 63 -11.00 1.82 -8.13
CA GLY A 63 -12.19 2.52 -8.58
C GLY A 63 -12.40 3.91 -7.95
N ARG A 64 -13.65 4.28 -7.86
CA ARG A 64 -14.10 5.55 -7.25
C ARG A 64 -15.20 5.27 -6.22
N PRO A 65 -14.84 4.87 -5.00
CA PRO A 65 -15.82 4.58 -3.97
C PRO A 65 -16.62 5.84 -3.61
N LYS A 66 -17.90 5.66 -3.41
CA LYS A 66 -18.80 6.73 -2.91
C LYS A 66 -18.64 6.92 -1.41
N SER A 67 -18.27 5.87 -0.70
CA SER A 67 -18.01 5.88 0.74
C SER A 67 -17.12 4.68 1.12
N GLU A 68 -16.67 4.67 2.37
CA GLU A 68 -15.95 3.53 2.98
C GLU A 68 -16.77 2.23 3.07
N LYS A 69 -18.09 2.32 2.84
CA LYS A 69 -19.02 1.17 2.84
C LYS A 69 -19.11 0.49 1.48
N ASP A 70 -18.47 1.04 0.45
CA ASP A 70 -18.48 0.48 -0.90
C ASP A 70 -17.49 -0.69 -1.01
N MET A 71 -17.83 -1.79 -0.31
CA MET A 71 -16.96 -2.96 -0.16
C MET A 71 -16.67 -3.72 -1.46
N ASN A 72 -17.41 -3.46 -2.53
CA ASN A 72 -17.08 -3.97 -3.86
C ASN A 72 -15.75 -3.41 -4.38
N LEU A 73 -15.29 -2.32 -3.80
CA LEU A 73 -14.02 -1.66 -4.11
C LEU A 73 -12.95 -1.89 -3.02
N SER A 74 -13.14 -2.91 -2.17
CA SER A 74 -12.11 -3.36 -1.23
C SER A 74 -10.89 -3.93 -1.96
N LEU A 75 -9.70 -3.65 -1.44
CA LEU A 75 -8.45 -4.24 -1.93
C LEU A 75 -8.20 -5.66 -1.39
N LYS A 76 -9.12 -6.21 -0.61
CA LYS A 76 -8.98 -7.54 -0.02
C LYS A 76 -8.75 -8.68 -1.02
N PRO A 77 -9.38 -8.70 -2.21
CA PRO A 77 -9.05 -9.69 -3.24
C PRO A 77 -7.60 -9.59 -3.72
N ILE A 78 -7.08 -8.37 -3.87
CA ILE A 78 -5.69 -8.12 -4.27
C ILE A 78 -4.73 -8.54 -3.15
N PHE A 79 -5.07 -8.26 -1.89
CA PHE A 79 -4.31 -8.75 -0.75
C PHE A 79 -4.16 -10.28 -0.76
N LYS A 80 -5.25 -11.02 -0.97
CA LYS A 80 -5.22 -12.48 -1.07
C LYS A 80 -4.31 -12.94 -2.21
N TYR A 81 -4.40 -12.30 -3.37
CA TYR A 81 -3.56 -12.60 -4.52
C TYR A 81 -2.07 -12.36 -4.25
N LEU A 82 -1.73 -11.24 -3.61
CA LEU A 82 -0.34 -10.94 -3.23
C LEU A 82 0.22 -11.96 -2.23
N GLN A 83 -0.61 -12.46 -1.29
CA GLN A 83 -0.19 -13.52 -0.35
C GLN A 83 0.19 -14.82 -1.06
N GLU A 84 -0.42 -15.13 -2.19
CA GLU A 84 -0.09 -16.31 -2.99
C GLU A 84 1.21 -16.14 -3.80
N LYS A 85 1.53 -14.89 -4.17
CA LYS A 85 2.65 -14.55 -5.07
C LYS A 85 3.94 -14.15 -4.36
N ILE A 86 3.85 -13.66 -3.14
CA ILE A 86 4.97 -13.11 -2.38
C ILE A 86 5.22 -14.00 -1.16
N ASP A 87 6.39 -14.63 -1.14
CA ASP A 87 6.83 -15.49 -0.01
C ASP A 87 7.40 -14.64 1.13
N HIS A 88 6.56 -13.74 1.65
CA HIS A 88 6.83 -12.89 2.81
C HIS A 88 5.52 -12.60 3.52
N LYS A 89 5.60 -12.28 4.80
CA LYS A 89 4.40 -11.98 5.56
C LYS A 89 3.78 -10.67 5.12
N ILE A 90 2.47 -10.72 4.80
CA ILE A 90 1.68 -9.56 4.44
C ILE A 90 0.55 -9.41 5.45
N HIS A 91 0.46 -8.25 6.07
CA HIS A 91 -0.65 -7.86 6.94
C HIS A 91 -1.63 -6.98 6.16
N PHE A 92 -2.91 -7.06 6.47
CA PHE A 92 -3.92 -6.17 5.89
C PHE A 92 -4.42 -5.17 6.93
N TYR A 93 -4.33 -3.89 6.59
CA TYR A 93 -4.76 -2.80 7.48
C TYR A 93 -6.06 -2.20 6.96
N SER A 94 -7.18 -2.53 7.59
CA SER A 94 -8.53 -2.15 7.15
C SER A 94 -9.09 -0.89 7.82
N HIS A 95 -8.30 -0.25 8.69
CA HIS A 95 -8.73 0.95 9.40
C HIS A 95 -8.43 2.24 8.62
N LYS A 96 -9.12 3.31 8.99
CA LYS A 96 -8.81 4.66 8.46
C LYS A 96 -7.41 5.11 8.87
N ILE A 97 -6.80 5.91 8.01
CA ILE A 97 -5.51 6.53 8.27
C ILE A 97 -5.72 7.76 9.15
N THR A 98 -5.10 7.74 10.32
CA THR A 98 -5.18 8.79 11.34
C THR A 98 -3.79 9.13 11.86
N ASN A 99 -3.67 10.11 12.75
CA ASN A 99 -2.44 10.43 13.45
C ASN A 99 -1.86 9.26 14.27
N ASN A 100 -2.70 8.29 14.65
CA ASN A 100 -2.28 7.10 15.41
C ASN A 100 -1.89 5.91 14.52
N THR A 101 -1.99 6.02 13.20
CA THR A 101 -1.70 4.91 12.28
C THR A 101 -0.25 4.43 12.41
N LYS A 102 0.69 5.36 12.54
CA LYS A 102 2.11 5.03 12.73
C LYS A 102 2.35 4.11 13.94
N GLU A 103 1.69 4.39 15.05
CA GLU A 103 1.78 3.57 16.28
C GLU A 103 1.14 2.20 16.07
N LYS A 104 -0.05 2.17 15.47
CA LYS A 104 -0.79 0.94 15.20
C LYS A 104 -0.04 -0.06 14.32
N ILE A 105 0.83 0.42 13.45
CA ILE A 105 1.63 -0.43 12.55
C ILE A 105 3.07 -0.63 13.03
N SER A 106 3.40 -0.21 14.26
CA SER A 106 4.76 -0.29 14.82
C SER A 106 5.28 -1.73 14.97
N PHE A 107 4.38 -2.73 15.01
CA PHE A 107 4.73 -4.15 15.07
C PHE A 107 5.39 -4.69 13.79
N LEU A 108 5.31 -3.97 12.68
CA LEU A 108 5.83 -4.40 11.37
C LEU A 108 7.34 -4.66 11.44
N LYS A 109 7.74 -5.86 11.02
CA LYS A 109 9.14 -6.30 11.04
C LYS A 109 9.82 -6.11 9.68
N SER A 110 11.13 -6.11 9.69
CA SER A 110 11.94 -6.09 8.46
C SER A 110 11.59 -7.24 7.53
N GLY A 111 11.38 -6.95 6.25
CA GLY A 111 10.99 -7.94 5.26
C GLY A 111 9.51 -8.30 5.29
N GLU A 112 8.69 -7.58 6.07
CA GLU A 112 7.24 -7.74 6.06
C GLU A 112 6.57 -6.58 5.29
N ILE A 113 5.34 -6.85 4.85
CA ILE A 113 4.46 -5.87 4.21
C ILE A 113 3.26 -5.62 5.11
N ILE A 114 2.83 -4.37 5.19
CA ILE A 114 1.46 -4.03 5.57
C ILE A 114 0.77 -3.37 4.38
N PHE A 115 -0.33 -3.96 3.93
CA PHE A 115 -1.13 -3.47 2.82
C PHE A 115 -2.38 -2.79 3.36
N PHE A 116 -2.52 -1.50 3.05
CA PHE A 116 -3.65 -0.72 3.49
C PHE A 116 -4.87 -0.98 2.59
N GLU A 117 -6.04 -0.96 3.20
CA GLU A 117 -7.32 -0.95 2.47
C GLU A 117 -7.39 0.26 1.53
N ASN A 118 -8.26 0.18 0.54
CA ASN A 118 -8.44 1.20 -0.48
C ASN A 118 -8.28 2.61 0.10
N ILE A 119 -7.20 3.28 -0.32
CA ILE A 119 -6.85 4.60 0.24
C ILE A 119 -7.96 5.63 -0.01
N ARG A 120 -8.79 5.43 -1.04
CA ARG A 120 -9.95 6.28 -1.37
C ARG A 120 -11.16 6.05 -0.47
N PHE A 121 -11.12 5.09 0.45
CA PHE A 121 -12.06 5.04 1.56
C PHE A 121 -11.80 6.14 2.59
N ASN A 122 -10.67 6.81 2.51
CA ASN A 122 -10.36 8.00 3.28
C ASN A 122 -10.74 9.24 2.46
N VAL A 123 -11.71 10.02 2.93
CA VAL A 123 -12.19 11.22 2.24
C VAL A 123 -11.08 12.22 1.96
N GLY A 124 -10.07 12.31 2.84
CA GLY A 124 -8.93 13.19 2.70
C GLY A 124 -8.07 12.91 1.46
N GLU A 125 -8.03 11.66 0.97
CA GLU A 125 -7.28 11.34 -0.26
C GLU A 125 -7.90 12.05 -1.48
N ILE A 126 -9.22 11.95 -1.63
CA ILE A 126 -9.95 12.55 -2.76
C ILE A 126 -9.93 14.08 -2.68
N LYS A 127 -10.06 14.65 -1.47
CA LYS A 127 -10.06 16.08 -1.22
C LYS A 127 -8.68 16.72 -1.21
N ASN A 128 -7.61 15.92 -1.37
CA ASN A 128 -6.24 16.38 -1.23
C ASN A 128 -6.00 17.12 0.10
N ASP A 129 -6.53 16.54 1.18
CA ASP A 129 -6.48 17.12 2.52
C ASP A 129 -5.05 17.06 3.09
N GLU A 130 -4.58 18.18 3.61
CA GLU A 130 -3.22 18.32 4.12
C GLU A 130 -2.96 17.47 5.37
N ASN A 131 -3.95 17.40 6.28
CA ASN A 131 -3.81 16.58 7.49
C ASN A 131 -3.77 15.09 7.14
N PHE A 132 -4.58 14.65 6.17
CA PHE A 132 -4.51 13.30 5.65
C PHE A 132 -3.12 13.00 5.06
N ALA A 133 -2.59 13.89 4.24
CA ALA A 133 -1.25 13.75 3.66
C ALA A 133 -0.16 13.67 4.73
N LYS A 134 -0.23 14.49 5.78
CA LYS A 134 0.68 14.44 6.94
C LYS A 134 0.58 13.11 7.68
N ASN A 135 -0.64 12.64 7.95
CA ASN A 135 -0.85 11.35 8.62
C ASN A 135 -0.30 10.19 7.78
N LEU A 136 -0.54 10.21 6.48
CA LEU A 136 -0.01 9.19 5.56
C LEU A 136 1.52 9.23 5.48
N SER A 137 2.12 10.40 5.32
CA SER A 137 3.58 10.53 5.25
C SER A 137 4.28 10.14 6.56
N SER A 138 3.60 10.29 7.70
CA SER A 138 4.17 9.98 9.01
C SER A 138 4.39 8.48 9.26
N VAL A 139 3.76 7.59 8.45
CA VAL A 139 3.89 6.13 8.62
C VAL A 139 5.23 5.59 8.13
N ALA A 140 5.96 6.36 7.32
CA ALA A 140 7.25 5.97 6.74
C ALA A 140 8.43 6.78 7.27
#